data_f9aaf4063c23029f7660f4c84480f4c0
#
_entry.id   f9aaf4063c23029f7660f4c84480f4c0
#
_cell.length_a   1.000
_cell.length_b   1.000
_cell.length_c   1.000
_cell.angle_alpha   90.00
_cell.angle_beta   90.00
_cell.angle_gamma   90.00
#
_symmetry.space_group_name_H-M   'P 1'
#
loop_
_entity.id
_entity.type
_entity.pdbx_description
1 polymer ?
#
loop_
_entity_poly.entity_id
_entity_poly.type
_entity_poly.pdbx_seq_one_letter_code
_entity_poly.pdbx_strand_id
1 'polypeptide(L)'
;LVGSEMCIRDRSMSRHPDIEMMSFTGSKRGGKSVTIESAETVKKVTLELGGKSPNIVFADCDLDEKVKDSVNECMFNTGQSCDAPTRLLVEKKCYDEVIDIAKKTAEEIKVGDPTLDGDHLGPLFDKIQFDRVQNMIQVGIDEGAKLLVGGLGKPDGHEKGWFVKPTIFSDVNN
;
A
#
# COMPACT_ATOMS: atom_id res chain seq x y z
N LEU A 1 -6.36 1.31 -17.24
CA LEU A 1 -6.23 2.46 -18.12
C LEU A 1 -5.54 3.62 -17.42
N VAL A 2 -4.25 3.45 -17.12
CA VAL A 2 -3.38 4.56 -16.72
C VAL A 2 -2.72 5.09 -18.00
N GLY A 3 -3.53 5.70 -18.85
CA GLY A 3 -3.05 6.24 -20.10
C GLY A 3 -2.99 7.76 -20.08
N SER A 4 -2.28 8.30 -21.06
CA SER A 4 -2.26 9.72 -21.40
C SER A 4 -3.67 10.34 -21.52
N GLU A 5 -4.67 9.54 -21.84
CA GLU A 5 -6.07 9.94 -22.01
C GLU A 5 -6.73 10.40 -20.70
N MET A 6 -6.47 9.74 -19.57
CA MET A 6 -6.94 10.24 -18.26
C MET A 6 -6.31 11.59 -17.92
N CYS A 7 -5.01 11.73 -18.16
CA CYS A 7 -4.33 13.00 -17.91
C CYS A 7 -4.84 14.13 -18.81
N ILE A 8 -5.19 13.85 -20.07
CA ILE A 8 -5.73 14.84 -21.02
C ILE A 8 -7.13 15.27 -20.59
N ARG A 9 -8.01 14.33 -20.25
CA ARG A 9 -9.36 14.61 -19.78
C ARG A 9 -9.35 15.41 -18.47
N ASP A 10 -8.60 14.96 -17.50
CA ASP A 10 -8.52 15.56 -16.17
C ASP A 10 -7.93 16.98 -16.24
N ARG A 11 -6.96 17.22 -17.14
CA ARG A 11 -6.41 18.53 -17.41
C ARG A 11 -7.46 19.47 -18.03
N SER A 12 -8.23 19.00 -19.00
CA SER A 12 -9.28 19.77 -19.64
C SER A 12 -10.37 20.17 -18.64
N MET A 13 -10.79 19.27 -17.77
CA MET A 13 -11.75 19.54 -16.70
C MET A 13 -11.18 20.53 -15.67
N SER A 14 -9.91 20.34 -15.28
CA SER A 14 -9.25 21.21 -14.29
C SER A 14 -9.13 22.66 -14.77
N ARG A 15 -9.02 22.89 -16.08
CA ARG A 15 -8.91 24.22 -16.69
C ARG A 15 -10.26 24.84 -17.09
N HIS A 16 -11.33 24.02 -17.13
CA HIS A 16 -12.61 24.49 -17.67
C HIS A 16 -13.22 25.60 -16.79
N PRO A 17 -13.57 26.78 -17.35
CA PRO A 17 -14.02 27.91 -16.55
C PRO A 17 -15.35 27.66 -15.82
N ASP A 18 -16.23 26.84 -16.38
CA ASP A 18 -17.55 26.55 -15.81
C ASP A 18 -17.54 25.41 -14.77
N ILE A 19 -16.37 24.83 -14.48
CA ILE A 19 -16.21 23.84 -13.39
C ILE A 19 -15.65 24.57 -12.17
N GLU A 20 -16.39 24.58 -11.08
CA GLU A 20 -16.02 25.31 -9.86
C GLU A 20 -15.21 24.48 -8.86
N MET A 21 -15.30 23.15 -8.95
CA MET A 21 -14.64 22.23 -8.01
C MET A 21 -14.09 20.99 -8.73
N MET A 22 -12.92 20.56 -8.30
CA MET A 22 -12.32 19.28 -8.69
C MET A 22 -12.16 18.36 -7.47
N SER A 23 -12.62 17.12 -7.60
CA SER A 23 -12.30 16.04 -6.67
C SER A 23 -11.46 14.99 -7.42
N PHE A 24 -10.31 14.64 -6.87
CA PHE A 24 -9.37 13.74 -7.52
C PHE A 24 -8.85 12.69 -6.54
N THR A 25 -8.94 11.42 -6.95
CA THR A 25 -8.32 10.30 -6.27
C THR A 25 -7.23 9.71 -7.15
N GLY A 26 -6.02 9.56 -6.62
CA GLY A 26 -4.92 8.97 -7.38
C GLY A 26 -3.53 9.26 -6.82
N SER A 27 -2.53 9.35 -7.70
CA SER A 27 -1.16 9.56 -7.28
C SER A 27 -0.88 11.01 -6.84
N LYS A 28 0.10 11.20 -5.96
CA LYS A 28 0.60 12.54 -5.57
C LYS A 28 0.97 13.40 -6.81
N ARG A 29 1.54 12.78 -7.85
CA ARG A 29 1.88 13.48 -9.11
C ARG A 29 0.61 13.98 -9.81
N GLY A 30 -0.43 13.15 -9.90
CA GLY A 30 -1.72 13.51 -10.49
C GLY A 30 -2.41 14.62 -9.71
N GLY A 31 -2.51 14.50 -8.38
CA GLY A 31 -3.08 15.51 -7.51
C GLY A 31 -2.39 16.87 -7.63
N LYS A 32 -1.05 16.87 -7.67
CA LYS A 32 -0.27 18.10 -7.93
C LYS A 32 -0.62 18.73 -9.28
N SER A 33 -0.76 17.92 -10.34
CA SER A 33 -1.14 18.40 -11.67
C SER A 33 -2.54 19.02 -11.65
N VAL A 34 -3.53 18.34 -11.07
CA VAL A 34 -4.90 18.85 -10.94
C VAL A 34 -4.92 20.18 -10.19
N THR A 35 -4.18 20.28 -9.09
CA THR A 35 -4.12 21.53 -8.29
C THR A 35 -3.55 22.70 -9.10
N ILE A 36 -2.43 22.48 -9.81
CA ILE A 36 -1.79 23.51 -10.64
C ILE A 36 -2.74 23.99 -11.76
N GLU A 37 -3.35 23.04 -12.46
CA GLU A 37 -4.25 23.37 -13.58
C GLU A 37 -5.56 24.05 -13.11
N SER A 38 -5.98 23.79 -11.88
CA SER A 38 -7.18 24.41 -11.27
C SER A 38 -6.93 25.81 -10.71
N ALA A 39 -5.66 26.17 -10.50
CA ALA A 39 -5.29 27.42 -9.85
C ALA A 39 -5.69 28.67 -10.66
N GLU A 40 -5.64 28.60 -12.00
CA GLU A 40 -5.95 29.73 -12.89
C GLU A 40 -7.41 30.25 -12.70
N THR A 41 -8.32 29.38 -12.39
CA THR A 41 -9.74 29.69 -12.14
C THR A 41 -10.12 29.63 -10.66
N VAL A 42 -9.12 29.49 -9.78
CA VAL A 42 -9.28 29.46 -8.31
C VAL A 42 -10.31 28.41 -7.85
N LYS A 43 -10.33 27.24 -8.50
CA LYS A 43 -11.23 26.15 -8.15
C LYS A 43 -10.94 25.59 -6.77
N LYS A 44 -11.97 25.13 -6.08
CA LYS A 44 -11.81 24.26 -4.92
C LYS A 44 -11.30 22.89 -5.38
N VAL A 45 -10.21 22.41 -4.78
CA VAL A 45 -9.64 21.10 -5.07
C VAL A 45 -9.66 20.22 -3.83
N THR A 46 -10.24 19.02 -3.94
CA THR A 46 -10.19 17.97 -2.92
C THR A 46 -9.35 16.83 -3.45
N LEU A 47 -8.38 16.37 -2.67
CA LEU A 47 -7.42 15.34 -3.07
C LEU A 47 -7.47 14.17 -2.12
N GLU A 48 -7.65 12.96 -2.69
CA GLU A 48 -7.46 11.68 -2.03
C GLU A 48 -6.25 10.99 -2.66
N LEU A 49 -5.18 10.87 -1.93
CA LEU A 49 -3.88 10.44 -2.45
C LEU A 49 -3.34 9.24 -1.65
N GLY A 50 -2.38 8.54 -2.24
CA GLY A 50 -1.69 7.46 -1.56
C GLY A 50 -0.90 7.94 -0.34
N GLY A 51 -0.79 7.07 0.63
CA GLY A 51 -0.16 7.34 1.91
C GLY A 51 0.71 6.20 2.42
N LYS A 52 1.25 6.40 3.62
CA LYS A 52 1.93 5.41 4.46
C LYS A 52 1.34 5.53 5.86
N SER A 53 0.11 5.01 6.02
CA SER A 53 -0.67 5.19 7.23
C SER A 53 0.00 4.54 8.43
N PRO A 54 0.10 5.25 9.57
CA PRO A 54 0.56 4.66 10.82
C PRO A 54 -0.57 3.85 11.48
N ASN A 55 -0.22 2.73 12.07
CA ASN A 55 -1.03 2.00 13.01
C ASN A 55 -0.26 1.94 14.34
N ILE A 56 -0.87 2.33 15.44
CA ILE A 56 -0.20 2.48 16.73
C ILE A 56 -0.74 1.44 17.70
N VAL A 57 0.14 0.59 18.21
CA VAL A 57 -0.19 -0.50 19.15
C VAL A 57 0.40 -0.23 20.52
N PHE A 58 -0.47 -0.13 21.52
CA PHE A 58 -0.10 -0.08 22.92
C PHE A 58 -0.33 -1.43 23.58
N ALA A 59 0.41 -1.73 24.64
CA ALA A 59 0.38 -3.03 25.30
C ALA A 59 -0.87 -3.29 26.17
N ASP A 60 -1.78 -2.36 26.28
CA ASP A 60 -3.04 -2.49 27.01
C ASP A 60 -4.23 -2.91 26.13
N CYS A 61 -4.00 -3.16 24.85
CA CYS A 61 -5.00 -3.74 23.96
C CYS A 61 -4.90 -5.28 23.89
N ASP A 62 -5.90 -5.93 23.28
CA ASP A 62 -5.80 -7.34 22.89
C ASP A 62 -4.81 -7.46 21.73
N LEU A 63 -3.56 -7.80 22.05
CA LEU A 63 -2.48 -7.86 21.06
C LEU A 63 -2.74 -8.91 19.98
N ASP A 64 -3.27 -10.10 20.36
CA ASP A 64 -3.50 -11.18 19.40
C ASP A 64 -4.53 -10.77 18.35
N GLU A 65 -5.66 -10.22 18.75
CA GLU A 65 -6.71 -9.75 17.85
C GLU A 65 -6.21 -8.55 17.02
N LYS A 66 -5.70 -7.51 17.67
CA LYS A 66 -5.42 -6.23 17.02
C LYS A 66 -4.22 -6.25 16.07
N VAL A 67 -3.20 -7.08 16.38
CA VAL A 67 -2.06 -7.25 15.46
C VAL A 67 -2.45 -8.08 14.25
N LYS A 68 -3.26 -9.15 14.43
CA LYS A 68 -3.82 -9.90 13.31
C LYS A 68 -4.65 -9.02 12.37
N ASP A 69 -5.56 -8.23 12.93
CA ASP A 69 -6.36 -7.27 12.18
C ASP A 69 -5.46 -6.31 11.39
N SER A 70 -4.45 -5.75 12.06
CA SER A 70 -3.51 -4.79 11.46
C SER A 70 -2.75 -5.38 10.27
N VAL A 71 -2.27 -6.63 10.40
CA VAL A 71 -1.55 -7.31 9.32
C VAL A 71 -2.48 -7.62 8.14
N ASN A 72 -3.66 -8.16 8.42
CA ASN A 72 -4.65 -8.49 7.39
C ASN A 72 -5.12 -7.25 6.65
N GLU A 73 -5.41 -6.16 7.35
CA GLU A 73 -5.81 -4.88 6.76
C GLU A 73 -4.68 -4.27 5.89
N CYS A 74 -3.44 -4.34 6.38
CA CYS A 74 -2.28 -3.89 5.60
C CYS A 74 -2.10 -4.67 4.30
N MET A 75 -2.33 -5.99 4.32
CA MET A 75 -2.16 -6.87 3.17
C MET A 75 -3.41 -6.94 2.28
N PHE A 76 -4.57 -6.45 2.74
CA PHE A 76 -5.80 -6.40 1.96
C PHE A 76 -5.55 -5.81 0.57
N ASN A 77 -6.16 -6.39 -0.45
CA ASN A 77 -5.97 -6.01 -1.86
C ASN A 77 -4.47 -5.98 -2.28
N THR A 78 -3.66 -6.85 -1.67
CA THR A 78 -2.20 -6.92 -1.89
C THR A 78 -1.50 -5.59 -1.55
N GLY A 79 -2.00 -4.88 -0.52
CA GLY A 79 -1.47 -3.59 -0.07
C GLY A 79 -1.74 -2.41 -1.01
N GLN A 80 -2.59 -2.59 -2.01
CA GLN A 80 -2.91 -1.57 -3.03
C GLN A 80 -4.08 -0.68 -2.58
N SER A 81 -4.03 -0.18 -1.35
CA SER A 81 -5.01 0.74 -0.76
C SER A 81 -4.34 2.02 -0.28
N CYS A 82 -5.02 3.16 -0.44
CA CYS A 82 -4.46 4.46 -0.05
C CYS A 82 -4.31 4.61 1.47
N ASP A 83 -5.13 3.91 2.23
CA ASP A 83 -5.22 3.90 3.69
C ASP A 83 -4.51 2.70 4.34
N ALA A 84 -3.91 1.79 3.56
CA ALA A 84 -3.23 0.62 4.09
C ALA A 84 -2.27 0.98 5.25
N PRO A 85 -2.43 0.37 6.45
CA PRO A 85 -1.68 0.72 7.65
C PRO A 85 -0.26 0.09 7.60
N THR A 86 0.56 0.57 6.68
CA THR A 86 1.85 -0.02 6.32
C THR A 86 2.98 0.25 7.31
N ARG A 87 2.76 1.08 8.33
CA ARG A 87 3.72 1.35 9.40
C ARG A 87 3.11 0.99 10.75
N LEU A 88 3.53 -0.15 11.31
CA LEU A 88 3.13 -0.57 12.64
C LEU A 88 4.08 0.02 13.69
N LEU A 89 3.59 0.98 14.47
CA LEU A 89 4.32 1.65 15.55
C LEU A 89 3.95 0.98 16.87
N VAL A 90 4.91 0.31 17.48
CA VAL A 90 4.65 -0.59 18.61
C VAL A 90 5.29 -0.05 19.87
N GLU A 91 4.54 -0.05 20.97
CA GLU A 91 5.10 0.25 22.31
C GLU A 91 6.19 -0.77 22.65
N LYS A 92 7.34 -0.29 23.10
CA LYS A 92 8.53 -1.12 23.31
C LYS A 92 8.29 -2.35 24.20
N LYS A 93 7.41 -2.23 25.22
CA LYS A 93 7.17 -3.32 26.18
C LYS A 93 6.43 -4.52 25.61
N CYS A 94 5.72 -4.37 24.46
CA CYS A 94 5.03 -5.46 23.78
C CYS A 94 5.64 -5.79 22.41
N TYR A 95 6.81 -5.23 22.10
CA TYR A 95 7.40 -5.30 20.74
C TYR A 95 7.65 -6.73 20.29
N ASP A 96 8.30 -7.56 21.12
CA ASP A 96 8.65 -8.94 20.76
C ASP A 96 7.40 -9.79 20.51
N GLU A 97 6.38 -9.66 21.35
CA GLU A 97 5.10 -10.37 21.19
C GLU A 97 4.38 -9.94 19.90
N VAL A 98 4.36 -8.63 19.61
CA VAL A 98 3.75 -8.10 18.37
C VAL A 98 4.48 -8.62 17.14
N ILE A 99 5.81 -8.70 17.15
CA ILE A 99 6.59 -9.28 16.04
C ILE A 99 6.22 -10.73 15.79
N ASP A 100 6.11 -11.53 16.84
CA ASP A 100 5.78 -12.96 16.73
C ASP A 100 4.36 -13.17 16.14
N ILE A 101 3.39 -12.39 16.63
CA ILE A 101 2.01 -12.43 16.10
C ILE A 101 1.99 -11.98 14.63
N ALA A 102 2.63 -10.84 14.32
CA ALA A 102 2.63 -10.30 12.96
C ALA A 102 3.30 -11.26 11.96
N LYS A 103 4.41 -11.90 12.35
CA LYS A 103 5.09 -12.90 11.55
C LYS A 103 4.18 -14.08 11.26
N LYS A 104 3.61 -14.69 12.29
CA LYS A 104 2.72 -15.84 12.17
C LYS A 104 1.51 -15.52 11.29
N THR A 105 0.88 -14.38 11.52
CA THR A 105 -0.27 -13.95 10.71
C THR A 105 0.08 -13.80 9.24
N ALA A 106 1.21 -13.16 8.93
CA ALA A 106 1.64 -12.97 7.54
C ALA A 106 2.03 -14.30 6.85
N GLU A 107 2.57 -15.28 7.58
CA GLU A 107 2.87 -16.61 7.08
C GLU A 107 1.60 -17.43 6.76
N GLU A 108 0.48 -17.12 7.40
CA GLU A 108 -0.83 -17.76 7.16
C GLU A 108 -1.57 -17.16 5.95
N ILE A 109 -1.18 -15.97 5.49
CA ILE A 109 -1.82 -15.31 4.34
C ILE A 109 -1.55 -16.09 3.06
N LYS A 110 -2.63 -16.49 2.40
CA LYS A 110 -2.58 -17.19 1.12
C LYS A 110 -2.49 -16.21 -0.04
N VAL A 111 -1.75 -16.61 -1.07
CA VAL A 111 -1.76 -15.93 -2.36
C VAL A 111 -2.39 -16.90 -3.37
N GLY A 112 -3.27 -16.40 -4.24
CA GLY A 112 -4.06 -17.27 -5.10
C GLY A 112 -4.54 -16.63 -6.40
N ASP A 113 -5.18 -17.45 -7.22
CA ASP A 113 -5.76 -17.04 -8.49
C ASP A 113 -6.99 -16.15 -8.23
N PRO A 114 -7.01 -14.90 -8.71
CA PRO A 114 -8.10 -13.95 -8.48
C PRO A 114 -9.40 -14.33 -9.20
N THR A 115 -9.40 -15.36 -10.06
CA THR A 115 -10.60 -15.87 -10.71
C THR A 115 -11.35 -16.91 -9.86
N LEU A 116 -10.74 -17.35 -8.78
CA LEU A 116 -11.34 -18.32 -7.84
C LEU A 116 -11.87 -17.61 -6.60
N ASP A 117 -13.00 -18.10 -6.10
CA ASP A 117 -13.51 -17.67 -4.82
C ASP A 117 -12.61 -18.15 -3.68
N GLY A 118 -12.37 -17.31 -2.69
CA GLY A 118 -11.59 -17.66 -1.52
C GLY A 118 -10.96 -16.46 -0.82
N ASP A 119 -10.45 -16.74 0.37
CA ASP A 119 -9.73 -15.75 1.17
C ASP A 119 -8.23 -15.82 0.85
N HIS A 120 -7.85 -15.17 -0.26
CA HIS A 120 -6.47 -15.09 -0.72
C HIS A 120 -6.16 -13.76 -1.40
N LEU A 121 -4.90 -13.38 -1.40
CA LEU A 121 -4.42 -12.19 -2.09
C LEU A 121 -4.21 -12.47 -3.58
N GLY A 122 -4.69 -11.57 -4.42
CA GLY A 122 -4.45 -11.59 -5.86
C GLY A 122 -3.08 -11.00 -6.25
N PRO A 123 -2.85 -10.79 -7.58
CA PRO A 123 -1.64 -10.16 -8.08
C PRO A 123 -1.65 -8.63 -7.92
N LEU A 124 -0.50 -8.02 -8.06
CA LEU A 124 -0.38 -6.59 -8.29
C LEU A 124 -0.93 -6.22 -9.68
N PHE A 125 -1.30 -4.96 -9.82
CA PHE A 125 -1.95 -4.42 -11.01
C PHE A 125 -1.15 -4.64 -12.31
N ASP A 126 0.18 -4.40 -12.28
CA ASP A 126 1.05 -4.54 -13.46
C ASP A 126 2.51 -4.85 -13.09
N LYS A 127 3.33 -5.03 -14.14
CA LYS A 127 4.77 -5.26 -14.02
C LYS A 127 5.49 -4.08 -13.38
N ILE A 128 5.09 -2.87 -13.69
CA ILE A 128 5.75 -1.66 -13.18
C ILE A 128 5.61 -1.60 -11.66
N GLN A 129 4.42 -1.92 -11.16
CA GLN A 129 4.17 -1.97 -9.72
C GLN A 129 4.89 -3.15 -9.06
N PHE A 130 4.95 -4.31 -9.73
CA PHE A 130 5.73 -5.45 -9.25
C PHE A 130 7.21 -5.09 -9.10
N ASP A 131 7.83 -4.56 -10.15
CA ASP A 131 9.24 -4.17 -10.13
C ASP A 131 9.51 -3.12 -9.03
N ARG A 132 8.59 -2.17 -8.85
CA ARG A 132 8.68 -1.16 -7.80
C ARG A 132 8.65 -1.77 -6.40
N VAL A 133 7.75 -2.71 -6.16
CA VAL A 133 7.66 -3.41 -4.86
C VAL A 133 8.93 -4.21 -4.61
N GLN A 134 9.41 -4.97 -5.61
CA GLN A 134 10.67 -5.74 -5.48
C GLN A 134 11.86 -4.82 -5.17
N ASN A 135 11.95 -3.68 -5.87
CA ASN A 135 12.99 -2.71 -5.60
C ASN A 135 12.90 -2.13 -4.18
N MET A 136 11.70 -1.82 -3.69
CA MET A 136 11.53 -1.31 -2.33
C MET A 136 11.85 -2.34 -1.24
N ILE A 137 11.57 -3.63 -1.50
CA ILE A 137 11.99 -4.72 -0.62
C ILE A 137 13.53 -4.80 -0.59
N GLN A 138 14.18 -4.69 -1.75
CA GLN A 138 15.65 -4.68 -1.82
C GLN A 138 16.24 -3.49 -1.06
N VAL A 139 15.67 -2.30 -1.24
CA VAL A 139 16.10 -1.09 -0.49
C VAL A 139 15.99 -1.32 1.02
N GLY A 140 14.90 -1.90 1.51
CA GLY A 140 14.77 -2.21 2.93
C GLY A 140 15.86 -3.17 3.44
N ILE A 141 16.23 -4.17 2.63
CA ILE A 141 17.32 -5.09 2.94
C ILE A 141 18.67 -4.36 2.96
N ASP A 142 18.94 -3.53 1.94
CA ASP A 142 20.20 -2.81 1.79
C ASP A 142 20.39 -1.74 2.89
N GLU A 143 19.31 -1.15 3.39
CA GLU A 143 19.30 -0.22 4.52
C GLU A 143 19.42 -0.92 5.89
N GLY A 144 19.44 -2.25 5.90
CA GLY A 144 19.67 -3.05 7.10
C GLY A 144 18.42 -3.33 7.93
N ALA A 145 17.23 -3.12 7.41
CA ALA A 145 15.99 -3.54 8.06
C ALA A 145 15.94 -5.08 8.11
N LYS A 146 15.46 -5.62 9.21
CA LYS A 146 15.39 -7.06 9.42
C LYS A 146 14.16 -7.62 8.68
N LEU A 147 14.39 -8.42 7.64
CA LEU A 147 13.32 -9.13 6.96
C LEU A 147 12.73 -10.19 7.90
N LEU A 148 11.48 -10.03 8.28
CA LEU A 148 10.77 -10.91 9.20
C LEU A 148 10.09 -12.07 8.47
N VAL A 149 9.43 -11.77 7.35
CA VAL A 149 8.70 -12.72 6.50
C VAL A 149 8.64 -12.21 5.06
N GLY A 150 8.44 -13.08 4.10
CA GLY A 150 8.31 -12.75 2.69
C GLY A 150 9.62 -12.49 1.97
N GLY A 151 9.81 -11.29 1.43
CA GLY A 151 11.01 -10.91 0.71
C GLY A 151 10.86 -10.92 -0.81
N LEU A 152 11.99 -10.96 -1.49
CA LEU A 152 12.06 -10.89 -2.95
C LEU A 152 11.45 -12.10 -3.66
N GLY A 153 11.11 -11.89 -4.93
CA GLY A 153 10.59 -12.91 -5.82
C GLY A 153 9.08 -13.09 -5.70
N LYS A 154 8.61 -14.10 -6.40
CA LYS A 154 7.20 -14.50 -6.40
C LYS A 154 6.94 -15.61 -5.39
N PRO A 155 5.70 -15.78 -4.91
CA PRO A 155 5.30 -16.98 -4.18
C PRO A 155 5.43 -18.23 -5.06
N ASP A 156 5.70 -19.37 -4.43
CA ASP A 156 5.80 -20.65 -5.11
C ASP A 156 4.48 -21.00 -5.82
N GLY A 157 4.57 -21.54 -7.03
CA GLY A 157 3.41 -21.88 -7.87
C GLY A 157 2.74 -20.69 -8.58
N HIS A 158 3.28 -19.48 -8.44
CA HIS A 158 2.76 -18.25 -9.04
C HIS A 158 3.76 -17.58 -10.01
N GLU A 159 4.41 -18.36 -10.87
CA GLU A 159 5.41 -17.88 -11.84
C GLU A 159 4.79 -16.94 -12.89
N LYS A 160 3.52 -17.16 -13.22
CA LYS A 160 2.73 -16.28 -14.11
C LYS A 160 2.03 -15.19 -13.29
N GLY A 161 1.90 -13.99 -13.88
CA GLY A 161 1.30 -12.83 -13.23
C GLY A 161 2.28 -12.08 -12.30
N TRP A 162 1.78 -11.04 -11.62
CA TRP A 162 2.58 -10.10 -10.83
C TRP A 162 2.35 -10.30 -9.34
N PHE A 163 2.44 -11.55 -8.89
CA PHE A 163 2.28 -11.92 -7.49
C PHE A 163 3.51 -11.57 -6.66
N VAL A 164 3.27 -11.13 -5.44
CA VAL A 164 4.30 -10.80 -4.44
C VAL A 164 4.05 -11.57 -3.16
N LYS A 165 5.09 -11.83 -2.41
CA LYS A 165 4.99 -12.44 -1.08
C LYS A 165 4.52 -11.39 -0.06
N PRO A 166 3.60 -11.70 0.86
CA PRO A 166 3.39 -10.88 2.04
C PRO A 166 4.73 -10.63 2.73
N THR A 167 5.12 -9.35 2.87
CA THR A 167 6.47 -8.99 3.32
C THR A 167 6.40 -8.02 4.48
N ILE A 168 7.09 -8.36 5.57
CA ILE A 168 7.20 -7.52 6.78
C ILE A 168 8.68 -7.35 7.13
N PHE A 169 9.06 -6.13 7.44
CA PHE A 169 10.34 -5.79 8.06
C PHE A 169 10.12 -5.40 9.52
N SER A 170 11.07 -5.75 10.37
CA SER A 170 11.19 -5.30 11.75
C SER A 170 12.48 -4.52 11.98
N ASP A 171 12.60 -3.90 13.13
CA ASP A 171 13.78 -3.13 13.55
C ASP A 171 14.14 -2.01 12.56
N VAL A 172 13.11 -1.39 11.98
CA VAL A 172 13.26 -0.32 10.99
C VAL A 172 13.58 1.00 11.69
N ASN A 173 14.65 1.66 11.25
CA ASN A 173 15.00 3.02 11.67
C ASN A 173 14.44 4.03 10.65
N ASN A 174 13.92 5.17 11.15
CA ASN A 174 13.47 6.29 10.31
C ASN A 174 14.63 7.24 9.99
#